data_01ef336a6770a091a0ceddb2bc59c6c3
#
_entry.id   01ef336a6770a091a0ceddb2bc59c6c3
#
_cell.length_a   1.000
_cell.length_b   1.000
_cell.length_c   1.000
_cell.angle_alpha   90.00
_cell.angle_beta   90.00
_cell.angle_gamma   90.00
#
_symmetry.space_group_name_H-M   'P 1'
#
loop_
_entity.id
_entity.type
_entity.pdbx_description
1 polymer ?
#
loop_
_entity_poly.entity_id
_entity_poly.type
_entity_poly.pdbx_seq_one_letter_code
_entity_poly.pdbx_strand_id
1 'polypeptide(L)'
;MKIATLSLLLFSSVCMADANVILYFNGNQQQNLILSSDARLDTLLQSSHIPENVYWRSAQIATPEQHKVIMQRQSALLSELQTIETLWRNEGEQKNADSTAKLYQQIAKLHLSGRLPITIDPYQVLRSKADNPRLDGQYQLYLASRASKIALFGLISALPHLPLVPGFGVDQYWQRSALQPGADTAHVWLIQPTGNIEKVPVAVWNKLHREPMPGATLLVGFDESQLPTRFEGINRRIAEIIANKVPE
;
A
#
# COMPACT_ATOMS: atom_id res chain seq x y z
N MET A 1 19.06 46.07 -53.49
CA MET A 1 19.49 45.34 -52.28
C MET A 1 18.30 44.54 -51.80
N LYS A 2 18.27 43.21 -52.07
CA LYS A 2 17.19 42.31 -51.66
C LYS A 2 17.66 41.55 -50.43
N ILE A 3 17.03 41.79 -49.29
CA ILE A 3 17.29 41.08 -48.00
C ILE A 3 16.42 39.81 -48.03
N ALA A 4 17.08 38.65 -48.12
CA ALA A 4 16.42 37.35 -47.98
C ALA A 4 16.34 36.99 -46.50
N THR A 5 15.14 36.96 -45.97
CA THR A 5 14.86 36.51 -44.58
C THR A 5 14.85 34.97 -44.56
N LEU A 6 15.86 34.38 -43.92
CA LEU A 6 15.98 32.94 -43.72
C LEU A 6 15.15 32.56 -42.45
N SER A 7 13.96 31.99 -42.64
CA SER A 7 13.15 31.45 -41.56
C SER A 7 13.72 30.11 -41.10
N LEU A 8 14.31 30.06 -39.90
CA LEU A 8 14.80 28.87 -39.25
C LEU A 8 13.62 28.15 -38.58
N LEU A 9 13.10 27.11 -39.21
CA LEU A 9 12.10 26.19 -38.62
C LEU A 9 12.79 25.28 -37.59
N LEU A 10 12.63 25.61 -36.32
CA LEU A 10 12.98 24.73 -35.19
C LEU A 10 12.01 23.55 -35.15
N PHE A 11 12.39 22.41 -35.72
CA PHE A 11 11.76 21.14 -35.45
C PHE A 11 12.10 20.71 -34.03
N SER A 12 11.20 20.95 -33.06
CA SER A 12 11.25 20.29 -31.78
C SER A 12 10.95 18.82 -32.01
N SER A 13 11.98 17.97 -32.01
CA SER A 13 11.83 16.53 -31.94
C SER A 13 11.21 16.22 -30.58
N VAL A 14 9.94 15.84 -30.56
CA VAL A 14 9.30 15.22 -29.40
C VAL A 14 10.03 13.90 -29.21
N CYS A 15 10.93 13.86 -28.23
CA CYS A 15 11.58 12.62 -27.80
C CYS A 15 10.48 11.77 -27.15
N MET A 16 9.95 10.82 -27.89
CA MET A 16 8.99 9.82 -27.40
C MET A 16 9.81 8.83 -26.56
N ALA A 17 9.74 8.96 -25.24
CA ALA A 17 10.43 8.03 -24.34
C ALA A 17 9.72 6.69 -24.32
N ASP A 18 10.47 5.59 -24.49
CA ASP A 18 9.97 4.24 -24.27
C ASP A 18 9.66 4.03 -22.79
N ALA A 19 8.63 3.24 -22.48
CA ALA A 19 8.34 2.88 -21.11
C ALA A 19 9.22 1.70 -20.68
N ASN A 20 9.82 1.82 -19.51
CA ASN A 20 10.64 0.79 -18.90
C ASN A 20 9.91 0.25 -17.65
N VAL A 21 9.56 -1.03 -17.63
CA VAL A 21 8.79 -1.66 -16.55
C VAL A 21 9.57 -2.80 -15.93
N ILE A 22 9.90 -2.67 -14.65
CA ILE A 22 10.48 -3.77 -13.88
C ILE A 22 9.32 -4.61 -13.31
N LEU A 23 9.27 -5.87 -13.71
CA LEU A 23 8.26 -6.84 -13.24
C LEU A 23 8.75 -7.59 -12.01
N TYR A 24 7.94 -7.57 -10.95
CA TYR A 24 8.11 -8.38 -9.74
C TYR A 24 6.96 -9.38 -9.60
N PHE A 25 7.28 -10.60 -9.18
CA PHE A 25 6.29 -11.62 -8.86
C PHE A 25 6.63 -12.31 -7.55
N ASN A 26 5.66 -12.33 -6.60
CA ASN A 26 5.85 -12.86 -5.24
C ASN A 26 7.13 -12.30 -4.57
N GLY A 27 7.32 -10.98 -4.63
CA GLY A 27 8.45 -10.27 -4.04
C GLY A 27 9.78 -10.38 -4.79
N ASN A 28 9.88 -11.22 -5.84
CA ASN A 28 11.12 -11.41 -6.60
C ASN A 28 11.06 -10.67 -7.93
N GLN A 29 12.16 -9.97 -8.27
CA GLN A 29 12.31 -9.38 -9.59
C GLN A 29 12.40 -10.48 -10.65
N GLN A 30 11.53 -10.40 -11.66
CA GLN A 30 11.48 -11.37 -12.76
C GLN A 30 12.22 -10.84 -13.99
N GLN A 31 11.80 -9.68 -14.47
CA GLN A 31 12.21 -9.19 -15.77
C GLN A 31 12.14 -7.67 -15.87
N ASN A 32 12.89 -7.12 -16.83
CA ASN A 32 12.81 -5.74 -17.27
C ASN A 32 12.19 -5.72 -18.66
N LEU A 33 11.06 -5.02 -18.82
CA LEU A 33 10.31 -4.91 -20.06
C LEU A 33 10.48 -3.50 -20.63
N ILE A 34 10.90 -3.42 -21.88
CA ILE A 34 10.93 -2.15 -22.62
C ILE A 34 9.73 -2.16 -23.56
N LEU A 35 8.84 -1.20 -23.38
CA LEU A 35 7.62 -1.04 -24.17
C LEU A 35 7.81 0.13 -25.13
N SER A 36 7.21 0.01 -26.33
CA SER A 36 7.21 1.09 -27.32
C SER A 36 6.60 2.38 -26.76
N SER A 37 7.01 3.50 -27.32
CA SER A 37 6.62 4.85 -26.90
C SER A 37 5.11 5.15 -26.97
N ASP A 38 4.32 4.32 -27.61
CA ASP A 38 2.86 4.41 -27.71
C ASP A 38 2.12 3.37 -26.85
N ALA A 39 2.87 2.51 -26.12
CA ALA A 39 2.29 1.46 -25.31
C ALA A 39 1.36 2.00 -24.21
N ARG A 40 0.28 1.27 -23.99
CA ARG A 40 -0.68 1.56 -22.93
C ARG A 40 -0.65 0.47 -21.86
N LEU A 41 -1.37 0.69 -20.80
CA LEU A 41 -1.44 -0.26 -19.68
C LEU A 41 -1.93 -1.64 -20.13
N ASP A 42 -2.90 -1.74 -21.05
CA ASP A 42 -3.39 -3.00 -21.60
C ASP A 42 -2.29 -3.79 -22.33
N THR A 43 -1.43 -3.11 -23.07
CA THR A 43 -0.27 -3.73 -23.76
C THR A 43 0.67 -4.41 -22.75
N LEU A 44 0.94 -3.74 -21.61
CA LEU A 44 1.72 -4.32 -20.53
C LEU A 44 1.02 -5.55 -19.91
N LEU A 45 -0.28 -5.41 -19.58
CA LEU A 45 -1.04 -6.47 -18.88
C LEU A 45 -1.31 -7.70 -19.75
N GLN A 46 -1.25 -7.58 -21.08
CA GLN A 46 -1.36 -8.69 -22.04
C GLN A 46 -0.02 -9.29 -22.45
N SER A 47 1.09 -8.78 -21.90
CA SER A 47 2.41 -9.31 -22.20
C SER A 47 2.52 -10.78 -21.79
N SER A 48 3.16 -11.59 -22.64
CA SER A 48 3.46 -13.01 -22.37
C SER A 48 4.39 -13.23 -21.18
N HIS A 49 4.97 -12.18 -20.63
CA HIS A 49 5.81 -12.21 -19.44
C HIS A 49 5.01 -12.14 -18.13
N ILE A 50 3.72 -11.88 -18.21
CA ILE A 50 2.84 -11.89 -17.04
C ILE A 50 2.51 -13.34 -16.66
N PRO A 51 2.73 -13.75 -15.39
CA PRO A 51 2.37 -15.09 -14.93
C PRO A 51 0.85 -15.34 -15.02
N GLU A 52 0.45 -16.58 -15.32
CA GLU A 52 -0.97 -16.95 -15.46
C GLU A 52 -1.74 -16.90 -14.13
N ASN A 53 -1.06 -17.16 -13.00
CA ASN A 53 -1.68 -17.28 -11.67
C ASN A 53 -1.69 -15.97 -10.85
N VAL A 54 -1.73 -14.83 -11.52
CA VAL A 54 -1.76 -13.51 -10.86
C VAL A 54 -3.10 -13.29 -10.16
N TYR A 55 -3.03 -12.85 -8.91
CA TYR A 55 -4.16 -12.32 -8.17
C TYR A 55 -4.27 -10.80 -8.39
N TRP A 56 -4.97 -10.38 -9.42
CA TRP A 56 -5.06 -8.99 -9.88
C TRP A 56 -5.51 -7.99 -8.81
N ARG A 57 -6.30 -8.44 -7.81
CA ARG A 57 -6.72 -7.58 -6.70
C ARG A 57 -5.59 -7.12 -5.79
N SER A 58 -4.46 -7.83 -5.77
CA SER A 58 -3.26 -7.43 -5.04
C SER A 58 -2.23 -6.72 -5.90
N ALA A 59 -2.39 -6.75 -7.22
CA ALA A 59 -1.43 -6.18 -8.14
C ALA A 59 -1.26 -4.66 -7.92
N GLN A 60 -0.05 -4.16 -8.10
CA GLN A 60 0.30 -2.75 -7.92
C GLN A 60 1.24 -2.29 -9.03
N ILE A 61 1.00 -1.10 -9.54
CA ILE A 61 1.95 -0.40 -10.39
C ILE A 61 2.44 0.85 -9.66
N ALA A 62 3.72 1.14 -9.74
CA ALA A 62 4.39 2.22 -9.03
C ALA A 62 5.35 2.97 -9.94
N THR A 63 5.72 4.19 -9.57
CA THR A 63 6.80 4.96 -10.19
C THR A 63 7.85 5.35 -9.15
N PRO A 64 9.09 5.64 -9.57
CA PRO A 64 10.14 6.11 -8.67
C PRO A 64 9.73 7.36 -7.87
N GLU A 65 8.95 8.26 -8.49
CA GLU A 65 8.46 9.49 -7.86
C GLU A 65 7.49 9.16 -6.72
N GLN A 66 6.52 8.28 -6.97
CA GLN A 66 5.57 7.86 -5.92
C GLN A 66 6.25 7.05 -4.83
N HIS A 67 7.23 6.21 -5.19
CA HIS A 67 8.05 5.53 -4.21
C HIS A 67 8.76 6.52 -3.27
N LYS A 68 9.37 7.58 -3.82
CA LYS A 68 9.99 8.63 -3.01
C LYS A 68 9.00 9.32 -2.08
N VAL A 69 7.80 9.63 -2.56
CA VAL A 69 6.73 10.24 -1.75
C VAL A 69 6.32 9.35 -0.58
N ILE A 70 6.11 8.05 -0.82
CA ILE A 70 5.69 7.15 0.25
C ILE A 70 6.80 6.91 1.27
N MET A 71 8.07 6.87 0.85
CA MET A 71 9.22 6.77 1.75
C MET A 71 9.34 8.01 2.65
N GLN A 72 9.07 9.21 2.13
CA GLN A 72 9.03 10.43 2.94
C GLN A 72 7.89 10.38 3.97
N ARG A 73 6.69 9.91 3.58
CA ARG A 73 5.56 9.72 4.51
C ARG A 73 5.88 8.68 5.59
N GLN A 74 6.53 7.58 5.23
CA GLN A 74 6.98 6.58 6.21
C GLN A 74 7.96 7.20 7.22
N SER A 75 8.95 7.96 6.76
CA SER A 75 9.93 8.64 7.62
C SER A 75 9.26 9.63 8.58
N ALA A 76 8.31 10.43 8.10
CA ALA A 76 7.55 11.35 8.94
C ALA A 76 6.74 10.59 10.00
N LEU A 77 6.03 9.51 9.62
CA LEU A 77 5.28 8.68 10.55
C LEU A 77 6.17 8.03 11.61
N LEU A 78 7.35 7.54 11.23
CA LEU A 78 8.33 6.99 12.18
C LEU A 78 8.77 8.03 13.20
N SER A 79 8.98 9.29 12.80
CA SER A 79 9.30 10.39 13.71
C SER A 79 8.14 10.71 14.66
N GLU A 80 6.88 10.66 14.18
CA GLU A 80 5.69 10.79 15.03
C GLU A 80 5.63 9.68 16.08
N LEU A 81 5.88 8.42 15.70
CA LEU A 81 5.87 7.29 16.62
C LEU A 81 6.96 7.40 17.69
N GLN A 82 8.16 7.88 17.34
CA GLN A 82 9.21 8.17 18.32
C GLN A 82 8.80 9.26 19.31
N THR A 83 8.05 10.27 18.82
CA THR A 83 7.54 11.32 19.69
C THR A 83 6.47 10.79 20.65
N ILE A 84 5.58 9.90 20.19
CA ILE A 84 4.58 9.23 21.03
C ILE A 84 5.26 8.32 22.06
N GLU A 85 6.27 7.53 21.66
CA GLU A 85 7.03 6.69 22.57
C GLU A 85 7.68 7.51 23.70
N THR A 86 8.30 8.65 23.34
CA THR A 86 8.93 9.55 24.30
C THR A 86 7.90 10.17 25.24
N LEU A 87 6.72 10.55 24.74
CA LEU A 87 5.61 11.05 25.54
C LEU A 87 5.20 10.03 26.61
N TRP A 88 4.91 8.79 26.20
CA TRP A 88 4.54 7.72 27.13
C TRP A 88 5.61 7.46 28.20
N ARG A 89 6.90 7.49 27.83
CA ARG A 89 8.01 7.33 28.79
C ARG A 89 8.02 8.46 29.82
N ASN A 90 7.83 9.69 29.40
CA ASN A 90 7.81 10.86 30.30
C ASN A 90 6.59 10.86 31.23
N GLU A 91 5.48 10.27 30.82
CA GLU A 91 4.27 10.10 31.64
C GLU A 91 4.31 8.86 32.54
N GLY A 92 5.39 8.06 32.48
CA GLY A 92 5.53 6.81 33.26
C GLY A 92 4.78 5.61 32.66
N GLU A 93 4.18 5.76 31.47
CA GLU A 93 3.41 4.74 30.78
C GLU A 93 4.32 3.79 29.96
N GLN A 94 5.24 3.11 30.65
CA GLN A 94 6.28 2.29 30.04
C GLN A 94 5.74 1.23 29.09
N LYS A 95 4.60 0.58 29.43
CA LYS A 95 4.01 -0.47 28.60
C LYS A 95 3.49 0.08 27.26
N ASN A 96 2.90 1.29 27.26
CA ASN A 96 2.45 1.97 26.05
C ASN A 96 3.65 2.37 25.18
N ALA A 97 4.74 2.85 25.80
CA ALA A 97 5.97 3.17 25.10
C ALA A 97 6.57 1.94 24.41
N ASP A 98 6.64 0.79 25.11
CA ASP A 98 7.19 -0.45 24.56
C ASP A 98 6.32 -1.00 23.40
N SER A 99 5.00 -0.85 23.49
CA SER A 99 4.08 -1.20 22.40
C SER A 99 4.30 -0.31 21.18
N THR A 100 4.48 1.00 21.41
CA THR A 100 4.78 1.99 20.36
C THR A 100 6.12 1.70 19.67
N ALA A 101 7.16 1.36 20.43
CA ALA A 101 8.46 0.98 19.89
C ALA A 101 8.38 -0.27 19.01
N LYS A 102 7.55 -1.28 19.37
CA LYS A 102 7.32 -2.46 18.53
C LYS A 102 6.60 -2.10 17.25
N LEU A 103 5.58 -1.23 17.30
CA LEU A 103 4.88 -0.74 16.11
C LEU A 103 5.83 0.04 15.19
N TYR A 104 6.70 0.89 15.75
CA TYR A 104 7.76 1.55 14.98
C TYR A 104 8.60 0.55 14.20
N GLN A 105 9.07 -0.52 14.84
CA GLN A 105 9.88 -1.57 14.20
C GLN A 105 9.10 -2.32 13.10
N GLN A 106 7.81 -2.54 13.28
CA GLN A 106 6.96 -3.16 12.26
C GLN A 106 6.90 -2.26 11.02
N ILE A 107 6.64 -0.96 11.19
CA ILE A 107 6.51 0.00 10.08
C ILE A 107 7.86 0.22 9.38
N ALA A 108 8.96 0.31 10.13
CA ALA A 108 10.30 0.52 9.57
C ALA A 108 10.76 -0.64 8.65
N LYS A 109 10.24 -1.85 8.87
CA LYS A 109 10.56 -3.06 8.08
C LYS A 109 9.68 -3.25 6.84
N LEU A 110 8.67 -2.39 6.62
CA LEU A 110 7.80 -2.52 5.46
C LEU A 110 8.55 -2.19 4.16
N HIS A 111 8.43 -3.07 3.18
CA HIS A 111 8.80 -2.77 1.81
C HIS A 111 7.60 -2.12 1.11
N LEU A 112 7.79 -0.89 0.64
CA LEU A 112 6.72 -0.06 0.08
C LEU A 112 6.92 0.11 -1.43
N SER A 113 5.83 0.02 -2.19
CA SER A 113 5.87 0.17 -3.64
C SER A 113 5.76 1.63 -4.10
N GLY A 114 4.98 2.45 -3.41
CA GLY A 114 4.53 3.74 -3.93
C GLY A 114 3.46 3.57 -5.00
N ARG A 115 2.42 2.79 -4.68
CA ARG A 115 1.29 2.44 -5.54
C ARG A 115 0.67 3.67 -6.19
N LEU A 116 0.49 3.62 -7.52
CA LEU A 116 -0.37 4.56 -8.24
C LEU A 116 -1.86 4.26 -7.97
N PRO A 117 -2.71 5.29 -7.85
CA PRO A 117 -4.14 5.11 -7.61
C PRO A 117 -4.89 4.82 -8.93
N ILE A 118 -4.45 3.82 -9.68
CA ILE A 118 -5.08 3.39 -10.92
C ILE A 118 -5.47 1.92 -10.84
N THR A 119 -6.52 1.54 -11.59
CA THR A 119 -6.87 0.13 -11.71
C THR A 119 -5.89 -0.59 -12.63
N ILE A 120 -5.53 -1.82 -12.27
CA ILE A 120 -4.69 -2.71 -13.08
C ILE A 120 -5.35 -4.08 -13.26
N ASP A 121 -6.67 -4.15 -13.04
CA ASP A 121 -7.46 -5.32 -13.41
C ASP A 121 -7.61 -5.34 -14.95
N PRO A 122 -7.07 -6.38 -15.65
CA PRO A 122 -7.08 -6.43 -17.11
C PRO A 122 -8.48 -6.29 -17.71
N TYR A 123 -9.50 -6.87 -17.05
CA TYR A 123 -10.87 -6.78 -17.54
C TYR A 123 -11.43 -5.35 -17.50
N GLN A 124 -11.08 -4.58 -16.49
CA GLN A 124 -11.50 -3.18 -16.38
C GLN A 124 -10.71 -2.31 -17.36
N VAL A 125 -9.39 -2.47 -17.42
CA VAL A 125 -8.51 -1.72 -18.32
C VAL A 125 -8.90 -1.88 -19.79
N LEU A 126 -9.23 -3.11 -20.22
CA LEU A 126 -9.67 -3.38 -21.60
C LEU A 126 -11.03 -2.77 -21.95
N ARG A 127 -11.89 -2.51 -20.98
CA ARG A 127 -13.24 -1.99 -21.21
C ARG A 127 -13.35 -0.47 -21.13
N SER A 128 -12.37 0.21 -20.56
CA SER A 128 -12.42 1.64 -20.27
C SER A 128 -11.15 2.34 -20.79
N LYS A 129 -11.31 3.26 -21.75
CA LYS A 129 -10.20 4.10 -22.21
C LYS A 129 -9.61 4.95 -21.08
N ALA A 130 -10.44 5.37 -20.11
CA ALA A 130 -9.99 6.17 -18.97
C ALA A 130 -9.07 5.37 -18.05
N ASP A 131 -9.29 4.05 -17.95
CA ASP A 131 -8.49 3.13 -17.12
C ASP A 131 -7.29 2.55 -17.87
N ASN A 132 -7.10 2.91 -19.14
CA ASN A 132 -6.00 2.46 -20.00
C ASN A 132 -5.06 3.63 -20.37
N PRO A 133 -4.32 4.20 -19.40
CA PRO A 133 -3.40 5.29 -19.68
C PRO A 133 -2.23 4.82 -20.55
N ARG A 134 -1.66 5.77 -21.31
CA ARG A 134 -0.37 5.57 -21.94
C ARG A 134 0.72 5.48 -20.89
N LEU A 135 1.68 4.61 -21.12
CA LEU A 135 2.84 4.45 -20.26
C LEU A 135 4.03 5.17 -20.91
N ASP A 136 4.70 6.02 -20.12
CA ASP A 136 5.95 6.69 -20.48
C ASP A 136 6.85 6.79 -19.25
N GLY A 137 8.17 6.63 -19.42
CA GLY A 137 9.12 6.65 -18.31
C GLY A 137 9.29 5.31 -17.58
N GLN A 138 9.50 5.37 -16.27
CA GLN A 138 9.87 4.20 -15.47
C GLN A 138 8.73 3.73 -14.56
N TYR A 139 8.49 2.42 -14.56
CA TYR A 139 7.46 1.78 -13.73
C TYR A 139 8.00 0.53 -13.04
N GLN A 140 7.36 0.16 -11.95
CA GLN A 140 7.51 -1.10 -11.26
C GLN A 140 6.13 -1.76 -11.17
N LEU A 141 6.00 -2.97 -11.72
CA LEU A 141 4.77 -3.75 -11.66
C LEU A 141 4.96 -4.89 -10.67
N TYR A 142 4.23 -4.82 -9.56
CA TYR A 142 4.24 -5.82 -8.50
C TYR A 142 3.02 -6.71 -8.63
N LEU A 143 3.27 -7.99 -8.87
CA LEU A 143 2.27 -9.03 -9.00
C LEU A 143 2.51 -10.11 -7.94
N ALA A 144 1.44 -10.77 -7.52
CA ALA A 144 1.53 -11.92 -6.62
C ALA A 144 0.44 -12.95 -6.96
N SER A 145 0.66 -14.17 -6.53
CA SER A 145 -0.36 -15.21 -6.51
C SER A 145 -1.38 -14.94 -5.40
N ARG A 146 -2.52 -15.64 -5.46
CA ARG A 146 -3.56 -15.48 -4.44
C ARG A 146 -3.05 -15.96 -3.08
N ALA A 147 -3.01 -15.07 -2.10
CA ALA A 147 -2.62 -15.39 -0.73
C ALA A 147 -3.64 -16.34 -0.06
N SER A 148 -3.14 -17.24 0.78
CA SER A 148 -3.98 -18.10 1.65
C SER A 148 -4.09 -17.58 3.08
N LYS A 149 -3.55 -16.39 3.35
CA LYS A 149 -3.42 -15.80 4.68
C LYS A 149 -3.83 -14.33 4.67
N ILE A 150 -4.15 -13.82 5.85
CA ILE A 150 -4.24 -12.39 6.16
C ILE A 150 -3.11 -12.01 7.10
N ALA A 151 -2.67 -10.76 7.05
CA ALA A 151 -1.68 -10.23 7.98
C ALA A 151 -2.36 -9.55 9.18
N LEU A 152 -1.78 -9.72 10.36
CA LEU A 152 -2.10 -8.93 11.55
C LEU A 152 -0.96 -7.96 11.81
N PHE A 153 -1.30 -6.71 12.13
CA PHE A 153 -0.34 -5.62 12.25
C PHE A 153 -0.74 -4.66 13.38
N GLY A 154 0.22 -3.97 13.97
CA GLY A 154 -0.06 -2.93 14.95
C GLY A 154 0.16 -3.34 16.40
N LEU A 155 -0.69 -2.83 17.29
CA LEU A 155 -0.58 -3.01 18.74
C LEU A 155 -1.18 -4.35 19.19
N ILE A 156 -0.63 -5.45 18.68
CA ILE A 156 -1.03 -6.82 18.98
C ILE A 156 0.15 -7.71 19.33
N SER A 157 -0.10 -8.74 20.14
CA SER A 157 0.85 -9.81 20.49
C SER A 157 0.41 -11.14 19.86
N ALA A 158 0.03 -11.12 18.57
CA ALA A 158 -0.43 -12.30 17.86
C ALA A 158 0.61 -12.76 16.82
N LEU A 159 0.35 -13.92 16.21
CA LEU A 159 1.09 -14.35 15.02
C LEU A 159 0.89 -13.30 13.91
N PRO A 160 1.94 -12.93 13.16
CA PRO A 160 1.86 -11.90 12.14
C PRO A 160 0.94 -12.28 10.96
N HIS A 161 0.61 -13.56 10.81
CA HIS A 161 -0.27 -14.07 9.76
C HIS A 161 -1.21 -15.12 10.31
N LEU A 162 -2.49 -15.05 9.88
CA LEU A 162 -3.50 -16.06 10.15
C LEU A 162 -4.02 -16.66 8.84
N PRO A 163 -4.41 -17.95 8.83
CA PRO A 163 -5.07 -18.55 7.68
C PRO A 163 -6.33 -17.77 7.30
N LEU A 164 -6.54 -17.54 6.01
CA LEU A 164 -7.80 -17.01 5.51
C LEU A 164 -8.88 -18.08 5.62
N VAL A 165 -9.92 -17.80 6.37
CA VAL A 165 -11.08 -18.69 6.53
C VAL A 165 -12.26 -18.06 5.80
N PRO A 166 -12.86 -18.72 4.80
CA PRO A 166 -14.03 -18.21 4.11
C PRO A 166 -15.18 -17.89 5.07
N GLY A 167 -15.85 -16.77 4.88
CA GLY A 167 -16.96 -16.34 5.73
C GLY A 167 -16.54 -15.72 7.08
N PHE A 168 -15.25 -15.71 7.43
CA PHE A 168 -14.80 -15.04 8.65
C PHE A 168 -14.74 -13.53 8.44
N GLY A 169 -15.45 -12.81 9.31
CA GLY A 169 -15.34 -11.35 9.41
C GLY A 169 -14.11 -10.91 10.20
N VAL A 170 -13.76 -9.63 10.06
CA VAL A 170 -12.68 -8.96 10.82
C VAL A 170 -12.79 -9.20 12.32
N ASP A 171 -14.03 -9.20 12.87
CA ASP A 171 -14.32 -9.43 14.28
C ASP A 171 -13.89 -10.82 14.77
N GLN A 172 -14.01 -11.85 13.94
CA GLN A 172 -13.61 -13.21 14.28
C GLN A 172 -12.08 -13.39 14.32
N TYR A 173 -11.35 -12.65 13.49
CA TYR A 173 -9.89 -12.55 13.58
C TYR A 173 -9.44 -11.71 14.78
N TRP A 174 -10.13 -10.59 15.03
CA TRP A 174 -9.91 -9.74 16.18
C TRP A 174 -10.00 -10.50 17.52
N GLN A 175 -11.02 -11.32 17.71
CA GLN A 175 -11.20 -12.12 18.93
C GLN A 175 -10.05 -13.11 19.21
N ARG A 176 -9.26 -13.43 18.20
CA ARG A 176 -8.08 -14.30 18.30
C ARG A 176 -6.77 -13.52 18.54
N SER A 177 -6.85 -12.20 18.64
CA SER A 177 -5.70 -11.33 18.80
C SER A 177 -5.55 -10.93 20.27
N ALA A 178 -4.32 -10.99 20.79
CA ALA A 178 -4.00 -10.44 22.10
C ALA A 178 -3.54 -8.98 21.92
N LEU A 179 -4.28 -8.04 22.50
CA LEU A 179 -3.99 -6.63 22.41
C LEU A 179 -2.76 -6.23 23.24
N GLN A 180 -2.02 -5.28 22.76
CA GLN A 180 -0.96 -4.60 23.54
C GLN A 180 -1.52 -3.34 24.21
N PRO A 181 -0.85 -2.84 25.27
CA PRO A 181 -1.20 -1.58 25.91
C PRO A 181 -1.28 -0.43 24.90
N GLY A 182 -2.26 0.48 25.10
CA GLY A 182 -2.53 1.60 24.20
C GLY A 182 -3.31 1.28 22.93
N ALA A 183 -3.73 0.01 22.74
CA ALA A 183 -4.48 -0.41 21.55
C ALA A 183 -5.94 0.03 21.56
N ASP A 184 -6.49 0.40 20.39
CA ASP A 184 -7.94 0.59 20.19
C ASP A 184 -8.66 -0.74 20.40
N THR A 185 -9.63 -0.77 21.33
CA THR A 185 -10.43 -1.95 21.67
C THR A 185 -11.76 -2.02 20.93
N ALA A 186 -12.11 -0.97 20.19
CA ALA A 186 -13.41 -0.83 19.55
C ALA A 186 -13.37 -0.96 18.02
N HIS A 187 -12.21 -0.72 17.41
CA HIS A 187 -12.09 -0.70 15.96
C HIS A 187 -10.81 -1.40 15.48
N VAL A 188 -10.90 -1.93 14.26
CA VAL A 188 -9.77 -2.46 13.48
C VAL A 188 -9.77 -1.77 12.12
N TRP A 189 -8.61 -1.44 11.61
CA TRP A 189 -8.47 -0.96 10.25
C TRP A 189 -8.25 -2.13 9.31
N LEU A 190 -9.19 -2.33 8.40
CA LEU A 190 -9.09 -3.33 7.34
C LEU A 190 -8.44 -2.68 6.12
N ILE A 191 -7.26 -3.12 5.78
CA ILE A 191 -6.54 -2.72 4.57
C ILE A 191 -6.63 -3.86 3.58
N GLN A 192 -7.41 -3.69 2.53
CA GLN A 192 -7.57 -4.68 1.47
C GLN A 192 -6.35 -4.67 0.53
N PRO A 193 -6.02 -5.77 -0.15
CA PRO A 193 -4.92 -5.81 -1.10
C PRO A 193 -5.10 -4.85 -2.28
N THR A 194 -6.34 -4.45 -2.58
CA THR A 194 -6.66 -3.39 -3.55
C THR A 194 -6.18 -2.00 -3.14
N GLY A 195 -5.75 -1.80 -1.88
CA GLY A 195 -5.41 -0.52 -1.29
C GLY A 195 -6.57 0.19 -0.61
N ASN A 196 -7.78 -0.39 -0.63
CA ASN A 196 -8.93 0.18 0.09
C ASN A 196 -8.73 0.05 1.60
N ILE A 197 -9.06 1.10 2.34
CA ILE A 197 -8.91 1.21 3.80
C ILE A 197 -10.28 1.48 4.40
N GLU A 198 -10.67 0.66 5.36
CA GLU A 198 -11.94 0.79 6.11
C GLU A 198 -11.68 0.68 7.62
N LYS A 199 -12.22 1.61 8.41
CA LYS A 199 -12.26 1.49 9.87
C LYS A 199 -13.49 0.68 10.26
N VAL A 200 -13.28 -0.56 10.73
CA VAL A 200 -14.34 -1.52 11.03
C VAL A 200 -14.59 -1.58 12.53
N PRO A 201 -15.81 -1.32 13.00
CA PRO A 201 -16.16 -1.52 14.42
C PRO A 201 -16.22 -3.01 14.75
N VAL A 202 -15.57 -3.39 15.86
CA VAL A 202 -15.47 -4.79 16.32
C VAL A 202 -16.00 -5.02 17.74
N ALA A 203 -16.40 -3.96 18.45
CA ALA A 203 -17.00 -4.07 19.77
C ALA A 203 -18.37 -4.72 19.70
N VAL A 204 -18.76 -5.46 20.76
CA VAL A 204 -19.96 -6.29 20.78
C VAL A 204 -21.24 -5.52 20.41
N TRP A 205 -21.31 -4.23 20.78
CA TRP A 205 -22.51 -3.40 20.63
C TRP A 205 -22.63 -2.71 19.24
N ASN A 206 -21.53 -2.62 18.46
CA ASN A 206 -21.51 -1.95 17.15
C ASN A 206 -20.87 -2.77 16.03
N LYS A 207 -20.70 -4.06 16.27
CA LYS A 207 -20.03 -5.00 15.40
C LYS A 207 -20.59 -5.00 13.97
N LEU A 208 -19.69 -4.88 12.99
CA LEU A 208 -20.01 -4.93 11.58
C LEU A 208 -19.28 -6.09 10.91
N HIS A 209 -20.01 -6.97 10.23
CA HIS A 209 -19.40 -8.05 9.47
C HIS A 209 -18.72 -7.49 8.21
N ARG A 210 -17.42 -7.66 8.14
CA ARG A 210 -16.59 -7.32 6.97
C ARG A 210 -15.58 -8.42 6.73
N GLU A 211 -15.59 -9.01 5.54
CA GLU A 211 -14.67 -10.08 5.19
C GLU A 211 -13.37 -9.52 4.61
N PRO A 212 -12.20 -9.95 5.11
CA PRO A 212 -10.92 -9.61 4.50
C PRO A 212 -10.72 -10.41 3.22
N MET A 213 -10.21 -9.76 2.19
CA MET A 213 -9.76 -10.44 0.97
C MET A 213 -8.46 -11.23 1.24
N PRO A 214 -8.13 -12.22 0.38
CA PRO A 214 -6.82 -12.89 0.39
C PRO A 214 -5.67 -11.87 0.38
N GLY A 215 -4.79 -11.92 1.38
CA GLY A 215 -3.68 -10.97 1.51
C GLY A 215 -4.02 -9.63 2.17
N ALA A 216 -5.24 -9.46 2.69
CA ALA A 216 -5.59 -8.27 3.47
C ALA A 216 -4.76 -8.15 4.75
N THR A 217 -4.61 -6.92 5.24
CA THR A 217 -3.99 -6.63 6.54
C THR A 217 -5.03 -6.06 7.50
N LEU A 218 -5.05 -6.58 8.72
CA LEU A 218 -5.83 -6.06 9.83
C LEU A 218 -4.88 -5.29 10.75
N LEU A 219 -5.06 -3.97 10.82
CA LEU A 219 -4.27 -3.09 11.67
C LEU A 219 -5.05 -2.79 12.96
N VAL A 220 -4.47 -3.10 14.09
CA VAL A 220 -4.88 -2.61 15.39
C VAL A 220 -4.06 -1.38 15.72
N GLY A 221 -4.70 -0.22 15.68
CA GLY A 221 -4.08 1.06 15.96
C GLY A 221 -4.09 1.45 17.42
N PHE A 222 -3.73 2.70 17.68
CA PHE A 222 -3.83 3.32 19.00
C PHE A 222 -5.28 3.61 19.37
N ASP A 223 -5.59 3.58 20.65
CA ASP A 223 -6.71 4.33 21.20
C ASP A 223 -6.36 5.84 21.15
N GLU A 224 -6.82 6.51 20.09
CA GLU A 224 -6.49 7.91 19.83
C GLU A 224 -6.99 8.87 20.94
N SER A 225 -7.96 8.41 21.77
CA SER A 225 -8.44 9.20 22.92
C SER A 225 -7.38 9.35 24.02
N GLN A 226 -6.39 8.48 24.06
CA GLN A 226 -5.28 8.53 25.00
C GLN A 226 -4.10 9.37 24.47
N LEU A 227 -4.16 9.85 23.24
CA LEU A 227 -3.11 10.64 22.60
C LEU A 227 -3.48 12.13 22.54
N PRO A 228 -2.51 13.05 22.65
CA PRO A 228 -2.75 14.45 22.35
C PRO A 228 -3.31 14.68 20.95
N THR A 229 -4.17 15.69 20.78
CA THR A 229 -4.87 16.03 19.53
C THR A 229 -3.93 16.20 18.31
N ARG A 230 -2.67 16.60 18.54
CA ARG A 230 -1.67 16.71 17.47
C ARG A 230 -1.40 15.38 16.73
N PHE A 231 -1.75 14.23 17.33
CA PHE A 231 -1.63 12.91 16.75
C PHE A 231 -2.95 12.36 16.19
N GLU A 232 -4.00 13.16 16.17
CA GLU A 232 -5.28 12.77 15.56
C GLU A 232 -5.09 12.23 14.15
N GLY A 233 -5.77 11.13 13.84
CA GLY A 233 -5.68 10.44 12.55
C GLY A 233 -4.38 9.65 12.34
N ILE A 234 -3.58 9.39 13.38
CA ILE A 234 -2.34 8.59 13.24
C ILE A 234 -2.62 7.18 12.74
N ASN A 235 -3.69 6.54 13.19
CA ASN A 235 -4.07 5.20 12.74
C ASN A 235 -4.37 5.17 11.24
N ARG A 236 -5.00 6.22 10.70
CA ARG A 236 -5.23 6.35 9.28
C ARG A 236 -3.92 6.51 8.51
N ARG A 237 -2.99 7.33 8.99
CA ARG A 237 -1.66 7.47 8.37
C ARG A 237 -0.88 6.16 8.36
N ILE A 238 -0.96 5.37 9.45
CA ILE A 238 -0.38 4.02 9.49
C ILE A 238 -1.02 3.12 8.44
N ALA A 239 -2.35 3.10 8.35
CA ALA A 239 -3.08 2.30 7.36
C ALA A 239 -2.71 2.69 5.91
N GLU A 240 -2.53 3.98 5.62
CA GLU A 240 -2.10 4.49 4.31
C GLU A 240 -0.68 4.02 3.94
N ILE A 241 0.23 3.94 4.90
CA ILE A 241 1.56 3.33 4.67
C ILE A 241 1.43 1.84 4.35
N ILE A 242 0.64 1.09 5.15
CA ILE A 242 0.43 -0.35 4.94
C ILE A 242 -0.22 -0.64 3.59
N ALA A 243 -1.13 0.22 3.10
CA ALA A 243 -1.78 0.07 1.79
C ALA A 243 -0.79 0.13 0.60
N ASN A 244 0.41 0.64 0.83
CA ASN A 244 1.52 0.68 -0.12
C ASN A 244 2.51 -0.48 0.05
N LYS A 245 2.26 -1.42 0.97
CA LYS A 245 3.12 -2.60 1.12
C LYS A 245 3.14 -3.40 -0.19
N VAL A 246 4.33 -3.82 -0.60
CA VAL A 246 4.52 -4.71 -1.76
C VAL A 246 3.78 -6.03 -1.51
N PRO A 247 3.02 -6.55 -2.49
CA PRO A 247 2.37 -7.86 -2.37
C PRO A 247 3.42 -8.99 -2.35
N GLU A 248 3.18 -9.95 -1.47
CA GLU A 248 4.03 -11.14 -1.25
C GLU A 248 3.35 -12.41 -1.73
#